data_f42d4671351e58f3001983aa74cd94e9
#
_entry.id   f42d4671351e58f3001983aa74cd94e9
#
_cell.length_a   1.000
_cell.length_b   1.000
_cell.length_c   1.000
_cell.angle_alpha   90.00
_cell.angle_beta   90.00
_cell.angle_gamma   90.00
#
_symmetry.space_group_name_H-M   'P 1'
#
loop_
_entity.id
_entity.type
_entity.pdbx_description
1 polymer ?
#
loop_
_entity_poly.entity_id
_entity_poly.type
_entity_poly.pdbx_seq_one_letter_code
_entity_poly.pdbx_strand_id
1 'polypeptide(L)'
;MRQKLEESGFFTYEATFVPDEAAGDRVANNQATAFSHVRGRGQVLLIEDAEQPGRFDRFASLLRRHEMEVTVRPSSQPFGDLADLQQFDAVLLADVPRVSGDGAEALTNFSNEQIETLVRNTQQLGCGLVVLGGPNSFGAGGWTNTPLEEALPVSFEVQNSKIQAVGTLVLVIDSSGSMEGQKIIMSKAAARASAKMLGRMDYIGVVAFDSTARWVAPLQRNDVPGAIDRRIASLAAGGGTDMMPGMLEGFRELRQVQASVKHMVVLTDGQTAPGDFAGLVRRMRAEGITVSGVAVGNDADRNLLSSIAGEGGGKFYQVSRPQAIPRIFMRE
;
A
#
# COMPACT_ATOMS: atom_id res chain seq x y z
N MET A 1 44.00 -1.06 -34.16
CA MET A 1 43.62 -2.35 -33.56
C MET A 1 42.26 -2.16 -32.89
N ARG A 2 41.28 -3.04 -33.08
CA ARG A 2 39.98 -3.02 -32.36
C ARG A 2 39.92 -4.28 -31.50
N GLN A 3 39.76 -4.10 -30.20
CA GLN A 3 39.61 -5.20 -29.25
C GLN A 3 38.23 -5.13 -28.65
N LYS A 4 37.46 -6.24 -28.69
CA LYS A 4 36.18 -6.38 -28.01
C LYS A 4 36.47 -6.79 -26.57
N LEU A 5 35.93 -6.04 -25.61
CA LEU A 5 36.01 -6.37 -24.20
C LEU A 5 34.69 -7.06 -23.81
N GLU A 6 34.79 -8.29 -23.32
CA GLU A 6 33.62 -9.12 -23.00
C GLU A 6 33.35 -9.19 -21.50
N GLU A 7 34.33 -8.80 -20.69
CA GLU A 7 34.24 -8.80 -19.21
C GLU A 7 34.17 -7.38 -18.68
N SER A 8 33.43 -7.20 -17.59
CA SER A 8 33.38 -5.94 -16.83
C SER A 8 34.66 -5.78 -16.01
N GLY A 9 35.15 -4.56 -15.90
CA GLY A 9 36.36 -4.29 -15.12
C GLY A 9 37.14 -3.08 -15.60
N PHE A 10 38.26 -2.82 -14.90
CA PHE A 10 39.22 -1.84 -15.34
C PHE A 10 40.28 -2.53 -16.20
N PHE A 11 40.48 -2.00 -17.41
CA PHE A 11 41.49 -2.48 -18.34
C PHE A 11 42.56 -1.41 -18.51
N THR A 12 43.82 -1.81 -18.33
CA THR A 12 44.99 -0.98 -18.59
C THR A 12 45.62 -1.43 -19.87
N TYR A 13 45.86 -0.51 -20.75
CA TYR A 13 46.55 -0.74 -22.03
C TYR A 13 47.90 -0.07 -21.98
N GLU A 14 48.93 -0.80 -22.31
CA GLU A 14 50.27 -0.29 -22.52
C GLU A 14 50.63 -0.41 -23.98
N ALA A 15 51.01 0.69 -24.58
CA ALA A 15 51.55 0.74 -25.94
C ALA A 15 53.03 1.07 -25.86
N THR A 16 53.83 0.25 -26.49
CA THR A 16 55.26 0.49 -26.59
C THR A 16 55.62 0.65 -28.09
N PHE A 17 56.22 1.76 -28.40
CA PHE A 17 56.79 1.99 -29.73
C PHE A 17 58.23 1.50 -29.75
N VAL A 18 58.55 0.65 -30.71
CA VAL A 18 59.89 0.15 -30.93
C VAL A 18 60.35 0.69 -32.30
N PRO A 19 61.26 1.65 -32.36
CA PRO A 19 61.75 2.19 -33.61
C PRO A 19 62.64 1.18 -34.33
N ASP A 20 62.58 1.18 -35.65
CA ASP A 20 63.43 0.30 -36.47
C ASP A 20 64.95 0.72 -36.42
N GLU A 21 65.17 2.03 -36.18
CA GLU A 21 66.54 2.57 -35.97
C GLU A 21 66.53 3.40 -34.65
N ALA A 22 67.42 3.09 -33.72
CA ALA A 22 67.54 3.73 -32.41
C ALA A 22 68.25 5.10 -32.45
N ALA A 23 68.79 5.53 -33.59
CA ALA A 23 69.54 6.77 -33.73
C ALA A 23 68.61 8.01 -33.65
N GLY A 24 68.65 8.74 -32.52
CA GLY A 24 67.85 9.96 -32.31
C GLY A 24 66.54 9.79 -31.61
N ASP A 25 66.20 8.58 -31.25
CA ASP A 25 64.97 8.30 -30.50
C ASP A 25 65.12 8.61 -28.99
N ARG A 26 64.04 9.07 -28.37
CA ARG A 26 63.94 9.27 -26.90
C ARG A 26 63.13 8.14 -26.30
N VAL A 27 63.75 7.13 -25.73
CA VAL A 27 63.15 5.93 -25.14
C VAL A 27 62.06 6.28 -24.11
N ALA A 28 62.16 7.46 -23.45
CA ALA A 28 61.20 7.91 -22.45
C ALA A 28 59.79 8.25 -22.96
N ASN A 29 59.62 8.46 -24.29
CA ASN A 29 58.33 8.75 -24.90
C ASN A 29 57.77 7.57 -25.74
N ASN A 30 58.42 6.43 -25.67
CA ASN A 30 58.03 5.24 -26.41
C ASN A 30 56.97 4.38 -25.70
N GLN A 31 56.57 4.79 -24.51
CA GLN A 31 55.51 4.10 -23.76
C GLN A 31 54.36 5.03 -23.51
N ALA A 32 53.14 4.51 -23.68
CA ALA A 32 51.91 5.21 -23.36
C ALA A 32 50.96 4.22 -22.66
N THR A 33 50.32 4.73 -21.61
CA THR A 33 49.32 3.96 -20.88
C THR A 33 47.95 4.61 -21.00
N ALA A 34 46.94 3.79 -21.27
CA ALA A 34 45.54 4.23 -21.29
C ALA A 34 44.69 3.31 -20.43
N PHE A 35 43.61 3.85 -19.90
CA PHE A 35 42.70 3.10 -19.05
C PHE A 35 41.30 3.12 -19.68
N SER A 36 40.60 1.99 -19.57
CA SER A 36 39.18 1.89 -19.90
C SER A 36 38.46 1.17 -18.80
N HIS A 37 37.31 1.68 -18.41
CA HIS A 37 36.41 1.02 -17.48
C HIS A 37 35.22 0.49 -18.27
N VAL A 38 35.06 -0.83 -18.27
CA VAL A 38 33.91 -1.52 -18.85
C VAL A 38 32.95 -1.83 -17.74
N ARG A 39 31.77 -1.20 -17.78
CA ARG A 39 30.68 -1.53 -16.86
C ARG A 39 30.08 -2.88 -17.28
N GLY A 40 29.77 -3.72 -16.30
CA GLY A 40 29.00 -4.94 -16.51
C GLY A 40 27.57 -4.65 -16.98
N ARG A 41 26.84 -5.70 -17.23
CA ARG A 41 25.39 -5.59 -17.48
C ARG A 41 24.72 -5.03 -16.24
N GLY A 42 23.83 -4.05 -16.42
CA GLY A 42 23.07 -3.48 -15.32
C GLY A 42 22.23 -4.55 -14.63
N GLN A 43 22.35 -4.65 -13.32
CA GLN A 43 21.59 -5.59 -12.48
C GLN A 43 20.27 -4.95 -12.06
N VAL A 44 19.15 -5.55 -12.41
CA VAL A 44 17.82 -5.01 -12.16
C VAL A 44 17.00 -5.99 -11.34
N LEU A 45 16.49 -5.55 -10.18
CA LEU A 45 15.50 -6.28 -9.43
C LEU A 45 14.10 -5.78 -9.84
N LEU A 46 13.28 -6.67 -10.41
CA LEU A 46 11.89 -6.40 -10.72
C LEU A 46 11.02 -7.12 -9.68
N ILE A 47 10.24 -6.37 -8.94
CA ILE A 47 9.29 -6.90 -7.96
C ILE A 47 7.89 -6.78 -8.54
N GLU A 48 7.18 -7.90 -8.65
CA GLU A 48 5.81 -7.96 -9.17
C GLU A 48 4.82 -8.47 -8.11
N ASP A 49 3.53 -8.22 -8.32
CA ASP A 49 2.48 -8.66 -7.41
C ASP A 49 2.44 -10.19 -7.34
N ALA A 50 2.58 -10.74 -6.12
CA ALA A 50 2.53 -12.18 -5.88
C ALA A 50 1.20 -12.82 -6.30
N GLU A 51 0.10 -12.05 -6.37
CA GLU A 51 -1.20 -12.53 -6.86
C GLU A 51 -1.30 -12.57 -8.39
N GLN A 52 -0.37 -11.92 -9.10
CA GLN A 52 -0.36 -11.85 -10.57
C GLN A 52 1.03 -12.17 -11.14
N PRO A 53 1.57 -13.38 -10.87
CA PRO A 53 2.91 -13.75 -11.29
C PRO A 53 3.01 -13.79 -12.83
N GLY A 54 4.15 -13.34 -13.36
CA GLY A 54 4.43 -13.34 -14.80
C GLY A 54 3.78 -12.21 -15.60
N ARG A 55 3.03 -11.32 -14.96
CA ARG A 55 2.40 -10.19 -15.64
C ARG A 55 3.42 -9.28 -16.34
N PHE A 56 4.63 -9.20 -15.81
CA PHE A 56 5.71 -8.37 -16.34
C PHE A 56 6.80 -9.16 -17.08
N ASP A 57 6.61 -10.45 -17.37
CA ASP A 57 7.60 -11.30 -18.08
C ASP A 57 8.02 -10.73 -19.42
N ARG A 58 7.06 -10.16 -20.17
CA ARG A 58 7.36 -9.54 -21.47
C ARG A 58 8.26 -8.31 -21.31
N PHE A 59 8.03 -7.53 -20.27
CA PHE A 59 8.84 -6.36 -19.95
C PHE A 59 10.25 -6.77 -19.47
N ALA A 60 10.32 -7.75 -18.56
CA ALA A 60 11.60 -8.33 -18.12
C ALA A 60 12.41 -8.88 -19.30
N SER A 61 11.74 -9.57 -20.23
CA SER A 61 12.38 -10.08 -21.45
C SER A 61 12.91 -8.97 -22.37
N LEU A 62 12.19 -7.85 -22.44
CA LEU A 62 12.64 -6.68 -23.18
C LEU A 62 13.92 -6.08 -22.57
N LEU A 63 13.95 -5.89 -21.25
CA LEU A 63 15.14 -5.41 -20.54
C LEU A 63 16.34 -6.32 -20.75
N ARG A 64 16.15 -7.66 -20.70
CA ARG A 64 17.20 -8.63 -20.96
C ARG A 64 17.76 -8.55 -22.39
N ARG A 65 16.92 -8.23 -23.39
CA ARG A 65 17.37 -7.97 -24.78
C ARG A 65 18.25 -6.71 -24.90
N HIS A 66 18.09 -5.78 -23.94
CA HIS A 66 18.88 -4.56 -23.87
C HIS A 66 20.08 -4.70 -22.92
N GLU A 67 20.63 -5.90 -22.83
CA GLU A 67 21.86 -6.19 -22.08
C GLU A 67 21.75 -5.92 -20.56
N MET A 68 20.52 -6.02 -19.98
CA MET A 68 20.31 -5.95 -18.54
C MET A 68 20.11 -7.36 -17.97
N GLU A 69 20.63 -7.61 -16.78
CA GLU A 69 20.34 -8.82 -16.02
C GLU A 69 19.17 -8.53 -15.09
N VAL A 70 18.05 -9.23 -15.33
CA VAL A 70 16.81 -8.97 -14.59
C VAL A 70 16.45 -10.15 -13.70
N THR A 71 16.45 -9.92 -12.41
CA THR A 71 15.92 -10.83 -11.39
C THR A 71 14.48 -10.44 -11.09
N VAL A 72 13.54 -11.39 -11.25
CA VAL A 72 12.11 -11.16 -10.92
C VAL A 72 11.82 -11.82 -9.59
N ARG A 73 11.19 -11.07 -8.67
CA ARG A 73 10.75 -11.57 -7.36
C ARG A 73 9.29 -11.21 -7.10
N PRO A 74 8.55 -12.09 -6.41
CA PRO A 74 7.19 -11.77 -5.99
C PRO A 74 7.20 -10.78 -4.81
N SER A 75 6.16 -9.96 -4.70
CA SER A 75 5.98 -8.99 -3.61
C SER A 75 5.93 -9.63 -2.22
N SER A 76 5.58 -10.91 -2.12
CA SER A 76 5.59 -11.68 -0.86
C SER A 76 7.00 -11.95 -0.31
N GLN A 77 8.02 -11.86 -1.17
CA GLN A 77 9.43 -12.04 -0.82
C GLN A 77 10.30 -11.06 -1.65
N PRO A 78 10.16 -9.74 -1.43
CA PRO A 78 10.77 -8.75 -2.31
C PRO A 78 12.30 -8.72 -2.17
N PHE A 79 12.81 -8.66 -0.96
CA PHE A 79 14.23 -8.70 -0.59
C PHE A 79 14.36 -8.96 0.92
N GLY A 80 15.54 -9.43 1.33
CA GLY A 80 15.85 -9.73 2.73
C GLY A 80 16.28 -8.48 3.50
N ASP A 81 17.37 -7.89 3.09
CA ASP A 81 18.02 -6.76 3.76
C ASP A 81 18.69 -5.79 2.78
N LEU A 82 19.43 -4.82 3.32
CA LEU A 82 20.15 -3.84 2.52
C LEU A 82 21.24 -4.47 1.64
N ALA A 83 21.93 -5.50 2.14
CA ALA A 83 22.99 -6.16 1.39
C ALA A 83 22.44 -6.90 0.16
N ASP A 84 21.23 -7.46 0.27
CA ASP A 84 20.53 -8.06 -0.86
C ASP A 84 20.18 -7.02 -1.93
N LEU A 85 19.75 -5.81 -1.53
CA LEU A 85 19.45 -4.72 -2.46
C LEU A 85 20.69 -4.13 -3.14
N GLN A 86 21.85 -4.15 -2.47
CA GLN A 86 23.10 -3.60 -3.03
C GLN A 86 23.66 -4.41 -4.22
N GLN A 87 23.12 -5.59 -4.49
CA GLN A 87 23.46 -6.38 -5.67
C GLN A 87 22.86 -5.81 -6.96
N PHE A 88 21.93 -4.85 -6.85
CA PHE A 88 21.19 -4.31 -7.96
C PHE A 88 21.48 -2.83 -8.19
N ASP A 89 21.64 -2.45 -9.46
CA ASP A 89 21.78 -1.07 -9.89
C ASP A 89 20.43 -0.32 -9.85
N ALA A 90 19.34 -1.07 -10.03
CA ALA A 90 17.99 -0.52 -9.98
C ALA A 90 16.97 -1.52 -9.43
N VAL A 91 15.98 -1.00 -8.71
CA VAL A 91 14.80 -1.73 -8.23
C VAL A 91 13.56 -1.19 -8.94
N LEU A 92 12.78 -2.07 -9.54
CA LEU A 92 11.52 -1.76 -10.20
C LEU A 92 10.36 -2.35 -9.40
N LEU A 93 9.46 -1.51 -8.92
CA LEU A 93 8.19 -1.93 -8.33
C LEU A 93 7.11 -1.92 -9.42
N ALA A 94 6.69 -3.09 -9.89
CA ALA A 94 5.82 -3.22 -11.05
C ALA A 94 4.38 -3.53 -10.63
N ASP A 95 3.55 -2.48 -10.50
CA ASP A 95 2.15 -2.55 -10.05
C ASP A 95 1.96 -3.37 -8.76
N VAL A 96 2.81 -3.11 -7.78
CA VAL A 96 2.90 -3.87 -6.53
C VAL A 96 2.12 -3.19 -5.42
N PRO A 97 1.19 -3.90 -4.75
CA PRO A 97 0.55 -3.39 -3.53
C PRO A 97 1.46 -3.61 -2.31
N ARG A 98 1.31 -2.73 -1.33
CA ARG A 98 1.97 -2.90 -0.03
C ARG A 98 1.45 -4.11 0.74
N VAL A 99 0.18 -4.47 0.52
CA VAL A 99 -0.49 -5.61 1.13
C VAL A 99 -1.22 -6.39 0.05
N SER A 100 -0.98 -7.69 -0.07
CA SER A 100 -1.67 -8.60 -1.00
C SER A 100 -2.67 -9.50 -0.28
N GLY A 101 -3.66 -9.99 -1.01
CA GLY A 101 -4.71 -10.86 -0.49
C GLY A 101 -5.84 -10.09 0.22
N ASP A 102 -6.98 -10.72 0.30
CA ASP A 102 -8.19 -10.22 0.97
C ASP A 102 -8.49 -11.11 2.19
N GLY A 103 -8.90 -10.48 3.29
CA GLY A 103 -9.37 -11.18 4.47
C GLY A 103 -8.29 -11.79 5.37
N ALA A 104 -8.52 -13.01 5.84
CA ALA A 104 -7.68 -13.68 6.84
C ALA A 104 -6.27 -14.04 6.34
N GLU A 105 -6.11 -14.18 5.03
CA GLU A 105 -4.85 -14.56 4.37
C GLU A 105 -4.07 -13.36 3.83
N ALA A 106 -4.48 -12.15 4.15
CA ALA A 106 -3.78 -10.96 3.68
C ALA A 106 -2.32 -10.93 4.16
N LEU A 107 -1.40 -10.81 3.22
CA LEU A 107 0.03 -10.76 3.45
C LEU A 107 0.52 -9.31 3.35
N THR A 108 1.30 -8.88 4.32
CA THR A 108 2.04 -7.64 4.22
C THR A 108 3.27 -7.89 3.35
N ASN A 109 3.28 -7.34 2.14
CA ASN A 109 4.38 -7.48 1.20
C ASN A 109 5.61 -6.67 1.61
N PHE A 110 5.38 -5.47 2.17
CA PHE A 110 6.45 -4.58 2.59
C PHE A 110 6.21 -4.10 4.01
N SER A 111 7.10 -4.48 4.93
CA SER A 111 7.15 -3.90 6.26
C SER A 111 7.62 -2.44 6.20
N ASN A 112 7.40 -1.66 7.26
CA ASN A 112 7.94 -0.29 7.34
C ASN A 112 9.46 -0.29 7.21
N GLU A 113 10.15 -1.22 7.86
CA GLU A 113 11.59 -1.36 7.82
C GLU A 113 12.11 -1.66 6.40
N GLN A 114 11.41 -2.51 5.65
CA GLN A 114 11.76 -2.76 4.25
C GLN A 114 11.56 -1.52 3.39
N ILE A 115 10.50 -0.75 3.61
CA ILE A 115 10.27 0.51 2.87
C ILE A 115 11.38 1.51 3.17
N GLU A 116 11.75 1.69 4.43
CA GLU A 116 12.85 2.56 4.84
C GLU A 116 14.19 2.10 4.23
N THR A 117 14.42 0.79 4.21
CA THR A 117 15.62 0.19 3.60
C THR A 117 15.68 0.45 2.10
N LEU A 118 14.57 0.31 1.38
CA LEU A 118 14.46 0.60 -0.06
C LEU A 118 14.76 2.08 -0.35
N VAL A 119 14.15 2.97 0.41
CA VAL A 119 14.35 4.43 0.28
C VAL A 119 15.80 4.82 0.57
N ARG A 120 16.37 4.27 1.66
CA ARG A 120 17.76 4.48 2.01
C ARG A 120 18.73 4.00 0.92
N ASN A 121 18.47 2.83 0.35
CA ASN A 121 19.27 2.29 -0.76
C ASN A 121 19.29 3.23 -1.97
N THR A 122 18.17 3.88 -2.26
CA THR A 122 18.06 4.86 -3.35
C THR A 122 18.72 6.19 -3.01
N GLN A 123 18.35 6.79 -1.89
CA GLN A 123 18.77 8.15 -1.55
C GLN A 123 20.24 8.25 -1.10
N GLN A 124 20.73 7.25 -0.40
CA GLN A 124 22.07 7.28 0.20
C GLN A 124 23.11 6.47 -0.58
N LEU A 125 22.69 5.40 -1.24
CA LEU A 125 23.61 4.47 -1.91
C LEU A 125 23.53 4.55 -3.44
N GLY A 126 22.60 5.34 -4.00
CA GLY A 126 22.52 5.64 -5.42
C GLY A 126 21.89 4.57 -6.30
N CYS A 127 21.22 3.58 -5.72
CA CYS A 127 20.45 2.60 -6.49
C CYS A 127 19.25 3.28 -7.16
N GLY A 128 18.99 2.98 -8.42
CA GLY A 128 17.81 3.49 -9.13
C GLY A 128 16.52 2.90 -8.54
N LEU A 129 15.48 3.74 -8.39
CA LEU A 129 14.15 3.28 -8.01
C LEU A 129 13.14 3.69 -9.06
N VAL A 130 12.42 2.72 -9.61
CA VAL A 130 11.38 2.93 -10.62
C VAL A 130 10.09 2.30 -10.14
N VAL A 131 9.00 3.06 -10.19
CA VAL A 131 7.66 2.53 -9.90
C VAL A 131 6.84 2.55 -11.18
N LEU A 132 6.41 1.37 -11.61
CA LEU A 132 5.48 1.21 -12.73
C LEU A 132 4.06 1.20 -12.16
N GLY A 133 3.32 2.25 -12.49
CA GLY A 133 1.96 2.46 -11.99
C GLY A 133 0.94 1.49 -12.58
N GLY A 134 -0.08 1.15 -11.80
CA GLY A 134 -1.22 0.34 -12.18
C GLY A 134 -2.29 0.36 -11.09
N PRO A 135 -3.34 -0.47 -11.19
CA PRO A 135 -4.45 -0.46 -10.24
C PRO A 135 -4.07 -0.85 -8.80
N ASN A 136 -2.90 -1.51 -8.62
CA ASN A 136 -2.43 -1.97 -7.30
C ASN A 136 -1.24 -1.16 -6.78
N SER A 137 -0.86 -0.05 -7.43
CA SER A 137 0.30 0.77 -7.05
C SER A 137 -0.11 2.10 -6.43
N PHE A 138 0.87 2.88 -5.97
CA PHE A 138 0.71 4.21 -5.37
C PHE A 138 -0.33 4.25 -4.24
N GLY A 139 -1.21 5.24 -4.24
CA GLY A 139 -2.28 5.37 -3.26
C GLY A 139 -3.18 4.14 -3.21
N ALA A 140 -3.62 3.62 -4.36
CA ALA A 140 -4.46 2.42 -4.47
C ALA A 140 -3.77 1.16 -3.92
N GLY A 141 -2.44 1.09 -3.99
CA GLY A 141 -1.64 0.00 -3.41
C GLY A 141 -1.32 0.14 -1.93
N GLY A 142 -1.81 1.17 -1.25
CA GLY A 142 -1.57 1.39 0.19
C GLY A 142 -0.22 2.03 0.52
N TRP A 143 0.38 2.76 -0.43
CA TRP A 143 1.67 3.41 -0.26
C TRP A 143 1.59 4.86 0.22
N THR A 144 0.39 5.44 0.35
CA THR A 144 0.18 6.79 0.85
C THR A 144 0.72 6.95 2.27
N ASN A 145 1.34 8.09 2.56
CA ASN A 145 1.97 8.40 3.84
C ASN A 145 3.07 7.40 4.25
N THR A 146 3.77 6.83 3.28
CA THR A 146 4.96 5.99 3.53
C THR A 146 6.23 6.74 3.12
N PRO A 147 7.42 6.33 3.63
CA PRO A 147 8.69 6.90 3.17
C PRO A 147 8.90 6.78 1.65
N LEU A 148 8.28 5.80 0.99
CA LEU A 148 8.34 5.66 -0.47
C LEU A 148 7.72 6.86 -1.19
N GLU A 149 6.60 7.40 -0.69
CA GLU A 149 5.97 8.59 -1.27
C GLU A 149 6.88 9.82 -1.17
N GLU A 150 7.59 9.97 -0.04
CA GLU A 150 8.54 11.06 0.16
C GLU A 150 9.79 10.95 -0.73
N ALA A 151 10.16 9.72 -1.12
CA ALA A 151 11.31 9.45 -1.96
C ALA A 151 11.05 9.64 -3.46
N LEU A 152 9.79 9.64 -3.88
CA LEU A 152 9.40 9.74 -5.29
C LEU A 152 9.04 11.20 -5.65
N PRO A 153 9.25 11.62 -6.91
CA PRO A 153 8.95 12.98 -7.37
C PRO A 153 7.44 13.22 -7.63
N VAL A 154 6.57 12.37 -7.09
CA VAL A 154 5.12 12.42 -7.29
C VAL A 154 4.41 12.24 -5.95
N SER A 155 3.34 13.00 -5.73
CA SER A 155 2.42 12.75 -4.61
C SER A 155 1.45 11.63 -4.99
N PHE A 156 1.16 10.75 -4.05
CA PHE A 156 0.16 9.71 -4.23
C PHE A 156 -1.26 10.22 -3.97
N GLU A 157 -1.38 11.46 -3.51
CA GLU A 157 -2.66 12.17 -3.48
C GLU A 157 -3.04 12.58 -4.90
N VAL A 158 -4.21 12.16 -5.34
CA VAL A 158 -4.76 12.57 -6.65
C VAL A 158 -5.18 14.02 -6.57
N GLN A 159 -4.26 14.93 -6.90
CA GLN A 159 -4.58 16.36 -7.06
C GLN A 159 -5.32 16.60 -8.38
N ASN A 160 -6.55 16.14 -8.47
CA ASN A 160 -7.39 16.54 -9.58
C ASN A 160 -7.99 17.93 -9.30
N SER A 161 -7.39 18.95 -9.85
CA SER A 161 -7.83 20.35 -9.75
C SER A 161 -9.19 20.65 -10.42
N LYS A 162 -9.89 19.65 -10.96
CA LYS A 162 -11.19 19.87 -11.64
C LYS A 162 -12.39 19.19 -11.01
N ILE A 163 -12.24 18.12 -10.25
CA ILE A 163 -13.28 17.55 -9.37
C ILE A 163 -12.54 16.70 -8.33
N GLN A 164 -12.24 17.25 -7.17
CA GLN A 164 -11.91 16.41 -6.03
C GLN A 164 -13.19 15.64 -5.69
N ALA A 165 -13.22 14.37 -6.04
CA ALA A 165 -14.22 13.48 -5.52
C ALA A 165 -13.97 13.34 -4.02
N VAL A 166 -14.60 14.19 -3.22
CA VAL A 166 -14.51 14.11 -1.76
C VAL A 166 -15.15 12.79 -1.34
N GLY A 167 -14.34 11.95 -0.72
CA GLY A 167 -14.79 10.72 -0.09
C GLY A 167 -15.33 10.99 1.32
N THR A 168 -16.29 10.21 1.73
CA THR A 168 -16.79 10.23 3.11
C THR A 168 -16.87 8.82 3.65
N LEU A 169 -16.18 8.58 4.75
CA LEU A 169 -16.15 7.29 5.41
C LEU A 169 -16.70 7.41 6.84
N VAL A 170 -17.69 6.59 7.15
CA VAL A 170 -18.14 6.39 8.54
C VAL A 170 -17.81 4.96 8.96
N LEU A 171 -17.03 4.85 10.02
CA LEU A 171 -16.74 3.59 10.67
C LEU A 171 -17.72 3.37 11.82
N VAL A 172 -18.47 2.28 11.78
CA VAL A 172 -19.39 1.84 12.82
C VAL A 172 -18.75 0.65 13.52
N ILE A 173 -18.22 0.88 14.72
CA ILE A 173 -17.36 -0.08 15.43
C ILE A 173 -18.12 -0.66 16.63
N ASP A 174 -18.21 -1.96 16.66
CA ASP A 174 -18.69 -2.70 17.80
C ASP A 174 -17.75 -2.50 19.00
N SER A 175 -18.32 -2.07 20.10
CA SER A 175 -17.65 -1.91 21.39
C SER A 175 -18.32 -2.71 22.50
N SER A 176 -19.12 -3.73 22.15
CA SER A 176 -19.78 -4.63 23.11
C SER A 176 -18.79 -5.47 23.91
N GLY A 177 -19.27 -6.12 24.96
CA GLY A 177 -18.44 -6.98 25.80
C GLY A 177 -17.78 -8.15 25.06
N SER A 178 -18.41 -8.69 24.01
CA SER A 178 -17.86 -9.76 23.16
C SER A 178 -16.61 -9.34 22.37
N MET A 179 -16.42 -8.03 22.19
CA MET A 179 -15.26 -7.45 21.53
C MET A 179 -14.01 -7.31 22.41
N GLU A 180 -14.10 -7.67 23.71
CA GLU A 180 -12.98 -7.55 24.65
C GLU A 180 -11.72 -8.32 24.18
N GLY A 181 -10.55 -7.78 24.51
CA GLY A 181 -9.25 -8.38 24.18
C GLY A 181 -8.80 -8.10 22.75
N GLN A 182 -8.44 -9.12 21.98
CA GLN A 182 -7.86 -8.97 20.64
C GLN A 182 -8.81 -8.34 19.63
N LYS A 183 -10.11 -8.59 19.71
CA LYS A 183 -11.09 -8.09 18.74
C LYS A 183 -11.15 -6.56 18.75
N ILE A 184 -11.27 -5.93 19.92
CA ILE A 184 -11.29 -4.45 20.00
C ILE A 184 -9.95 -3.84 19.61
N ILE A 185 -8.83 -4.52 19.92
CA ILE A 185 -7.49 -4.09 19.49
C ILE A 185 -7.38 -4.10 17.97
N MET A 186 -7.85 -5.17 17.33
CA MET A 186 -7.86 -5.30 15.87
C MET A 186 -8.75 -4.24 15.22
N SER A 187 -9.95 -4.01 15.75
CA SER A 187 -10.88 -2.99 15.25
C SER A 187 -10.29 -1.58 15.35
N LYS A 188 -9.64 -1.25 16.48
CA LYS A 188 -8.92 0.02 16.63
C LYS A 188 -7.80 0.18 15.61
N ALA A 189 -6.96 -0.84 15.43
CA ALA A 189 -5.87 -0.80 14.49
C ALA A 189 -6.36 -0.62 13.05
N ALA A 190 -7.45 -1.29 12.72
CA ALA A 190 -8.15 -1.16 11.46
C ALA A 190 -8.68 0.25 11.21
N ALA A 191 -9.43 0.79 12.16
CA ALA A 191 -9.98 2.14 12.06
C ALA A 191 -8.89 3.21 11.94
N ARG A 192 -7.78 3.05 12.67
CA ARG A 192 -6.60 3.93 12.57
C ARG A 192 -5.94 3.85 11.21
N ALA A 193 -5.79 2.64 10.69
CA ALA A 193 -5.22 2.45 9.35
C ALA A 193 -6.09 3.12 8.29
N SER A 194 -7.43 2.96 8.37
CA SER A 194 -8.37 3.63 7.47
C SER A 194 -8.28 5.15 7.55
N ALA A 195 -8.20 5.72 8.75
CA ALA A 195 -8.05 7.17 8.92
C ALA A 195 -6.75 7.70 8.30
N LYS A 196 -5.67 6.93 8.34
CA LYS A 196 -4.38 7.30 7.72
C LYS A 196 -4.38 7.24 6.19
N MET A 197 -5.29 6.44 5.62
CA MET A 197 -5.38 6.29 4.16
C MET A 197 -6.20 7.38 3.48
N LEU A 198 -7.10 8.03 4.21
CA LEU A 198 -7.93 9.10 3.68
C LEU A 198 -7.14 10.39 3.50
N GLY A 199 -7.37 11.07 2.39
CA GLY A 199 -6.80 12.38 2.09
C GLY A 199 -7.32 13.47 3.04
N ARG A 200 -6.65 14.60 3.05
CA ARG A 200 -7.00 15.74 3.94
C ARG A 200 -8.35 16.38 3.61
N MET A 201 -8.85 16.19 2.39
CA MET A 201 -10.14 16.71 1.95
C MET A 201 -11.29 15.76 2.23
N ASP A 202 -11.01 14.49 2.48
CA ASP A 202 -12.01 13.48 2.79
C ASP A 202 -12.59 13.67 4.19
N TYR A 203 -13.80 13.18 4.37
CA TYR A 203 -14.47 13.17 5.67
C TYR A 203 -14.36 11.79 6.31
N ILE A 204 -14.13 11.78 7.59
CA ILE A 204 -14.15 10.57 8.40
C ILE A 204 -14.92 10.79 9.70
N GLY A 205 -15.72 9.80 10.06
CA GLY A 205 -16.40 9.73 11.35
C GLY A 205 -16.30 8.34 11.94
N VAL A 206 -16.32 8.25 13.27
CA VAL A 206 -16.27 6.97 13.98
C VAL A 206 -17.38 6.93 15.00
N VAL A 207 -18.30 5.99 14.83
CA VAL A 207 -19.38 5.66 15.76
C VAL A 207 -19.01 4.36 16.48
N ALA A 208 -19.08 4.34 17.78
CA ALA A 208 -19.05 3.10 18.55
C ALA A 208 -20.47 2.73 18.96
N PHE A 209 -20.78 1.45 18.97
CA PHE A 209 -22.03 0.94 19.50
C PHE A 209 -21.81 -0.20 20.51
N ASP A 210 -22.69 -0.24 21.48
CA ASP A 210 -22.88 -1.33 22.43
C ASP A 210 -24.38 -1.61 22.54
N SER A 211 -25.05 -1.33 23.67
CA SER A 211 -26.51 -1.24 23.76
C SER A 211 -27.06 0.10 23.23
N THR A 212 -26.16 1.05 22.98
CA THR A 212 -26.45 2.40 22.46
C THR A 212 -25.38 2.77 21.43
N ALA A 213 -25.57 3.90 20.75
CA ALA A 213 -24.56 4.43 19.82
C ALA A 213 -23.99 5.76 20.35
N ARG A 214 -22.68 5.95 20.13
CA ARG A 214 -22.01 7.22 20.46
C ARG A 214 -20.95 7.56 19.41
N TRP A 215 -20.81 8.82 19.08
CA TRP A 215 -19.71 9.31 18.25
C TRP A 215 -18.41 9.33 19.07
N VAL A 216 -17.45 8.52 18.64
CA VAL A 216 -16.06 8.55 19.13
C VAL A 216 -15.32 9.72 18.47
N ALA A 217 -15.52 9.88 17.17
CA ALA A 217 -15.10 11.04 16.41
C ALA A 217 -16.27 11.48 15.52
N PRO A 218 -16.82 12.70 15.73
CA PRO A 218 -17.82 13.26 14.84
C PRO A 218 -17.35 13.26 13.39
N LEU A 219 -18.27 13.20 12.44
CA LEU A 219 -17.96 13.27 11.02
C LEU A 219 -17.32 14.62 10.70
N GLN A 220 -16.06 14.61 10.31
CA GLN A 220 -15.24 15.81 10.10
C GLN A 220 -14.21 15.56 8.98
N ARG A 221 -13.62 16.63 8.44
CA ARG A 221 -12.48 16.50 7.52
C ARG A 221 -11.28 15.86 8.20
N ASN A 222 -10.53 15.06 7.45
CA ASN A 222 -9.31 14.40 7.91
C ASN A 222 -8.07 15.32 7.80
N ASP A 223 -8.23 16.59 8.16
CA ASP A 223 -7.23 17.64 7.97
C ASP A 223 -6.26 17.81 9.14
N VAL A 224 -6.59 17.24 10.32
CA VAL A 224 -5.75 17.28 11.52
C VAL A 224 -5.10 15.93 11.79
N PRO A 225 -3.81 15.75 11.44
CA PRO A 225 -3.11 14.47 11.64
C PRO A 225 -3.20 13.98 13.09
N GLY A 226 -3.57 12.72 13.27
CA GLY A 226 -3.61 12.06 14.56
C GLY A 226 -4.77 12.45 15.51
N ALA A 227 -5.65 13.39 15.13
CA ALA A 227 -6.80 13.75 15.95
C ALA A 227 -7.78 12.56 16.09
N ILE A 228 -8.12 11.94 14.98
CA ILE A 228 -8.97 10.76 14.90
C ILE A 228 -8.30 9.57 15.61
N ASP A 229 -7.01 9.40 15.42
CA ASP A 229 -6.22 8.32 16.01
C ASP A 229 -6.29 8.31 17.55
N ARG A 230 -6.14 9.49 18.17
CA ARG A 230 -6.26 9.63 19.64
C ARG A 230 -7.66 9.28 20.13
N ARG A 231 -8.71 9.67 19.41
CA ARG A 231 -10.09 9.33 19.78
C ARG A 231 -10.37 7.85 19.63
N ILE A 232 -9.93 7.21 18.55
CA ILE A 232 -10.04 5.76 18.37
C ILE A 232 -9.30 5.01 19.49
N ALA A 233 -8.17 5.53 19.97
CA ALA A 233 -7.42 4.91 21.06
C ALA A 233 -8.24 4.77 22.35
N SER A 234 -9.16 5.69 22.62
CA SER A 234 -9.99 5.69 23.82
C SER A 234 -11.15 4.68 23.81
N LEU A 235 -11.43 4.01 22.69
CA LEU A 235 -12.43 2.96 22.62
C LEU A 235 -12.14 1.87 23.65
N ALA A 236 -13.16 1.45 24.38
CA ALA A 236 -13.12 0.31 25.29
C ALA A 236 -14.31 -0.60 25.02
N ALA A 237 -14.11 -1.90 25.18
CA ALA A 237 -15.20 -2.86 25.09
C ALA A 237 -16.01 -2.89 26.38
N GLY A 238 -17.32 -3.12 26.27
CA GLY A 238 -18.27 -3.25 27.37
C GLY A 238 -19.71 -3.08 26.91
N GLY A 239 -20.65 -3.51 27.71
CA GLY A 239 -22.08 -3.39 27.40
C GLY A 239 -22.65 -4.51 26.53
N GLY A 240 -23.87 -4.32 26.05
CA GLY A 240 -24.56 -5.23 25.15
C GLY A 240 -24.19 -5.02 23.70
N THR A 241 -25.01 -5.59 22.78
CA THR A 241 -24.71 -5.50 21.34
C THR A 241 -25.99 -5.18 20.57
N ASP A 242 -26.11 -3.93 20.13
CA ASP A 242 -27.15 -3.48 19.21
C ASP A 242 -26.54 -2.61 18.14
N MET A 243 -26.37 -3.18 16.94
CA MET A 243 -25.73 -2.52 15.81
C MET A 243 -26.62 -1.48 15.13
N MET A 244 -27.95 -1.63 15.24
CA MET A 244 -28.91 -0.79 14.53
C MET A 244 -28.77 0.70 14.89
N PRO A 245 -28.69 1.11 16.17
CA PRO A 245 -28.46 2.51 16.52
C PRO A 245 -27.19 3.09 15.92
N GLY A 246 -26.09 2.32 15.90
CA GLY A 246 -24.82 2.75 15.31
C GLY A 246 -24.91 3.03 13.82
N MET A 247 -25.56 2.13 13.08
CA MET A 247 -25.79 2.31 11.65
C MET A 247 -26.73 3.48 11.35
N LEU A 248 -27.76 3.69 12.17
CA LEU A 248 -28.70 4.82 12.02
C LEU A 248 -28.02 6.17 12.26
N GLU A 249 -27.16 6.27 13.28
CA GLU A 249 -26.36 7.48 13.52
C GLU A 249 -25.42 7.79 12.36
N GLY A 250 -24.69 6.78 11.88
CA GLY A 250 -23.82 6.95 10.72
C GLY A 250 -24.59 7.33 9.45
N PHE A 251 -25.75 6.72 9.21
CA PHE A 251 -26.62 7.06 8.08
C PHE A 251 -27.10 8.49 8.13
N ARG A 252 -27.54 8.97 9.30
CA ARG A 252 -28.05 10.34 9.49
C ARG A 252 -27.02 11.38 9.09
N GLU A 253 -25.75 11.20 9.45
CA GLU A 253 -24.68 12.13 9.12
C GLU A 253 -24.22 11.99 7.67
N LEU A 254 -24.06 10.75 7.15
CA LEU A 254 -23.64 10.51 5.76
C LEU A 254 -24.57 11.15 4.72
N ARG A 255 -25.87 11.15 4.98
CA ARG A 255 -26.83 11.74 4.04
C ARG A 255 -26.72 13.26 3.95
N GLN A 256 -26.21 13.94 4.98
CA GLN A 256 -26.08 15.40 5.02
C GLN A 256 -24.82 15.91 4.33
N VAL A 257 -23.77 15.09 4.23
CA VAL A 257 -22.51 15.50 3.62
C VAL A 257 -22.62 15.49 2.10
N GLN A 258 -22.14 16.56 1.46
CA GLN A 258 -21.98 16.59 0.01
C GLN A 258 -20.62 15.99 -0.36
N ALA A 259 -20.63 14.73 -0.74
CA ALA A 259 -19.45 13.98 -1.19
C ALA A 259 -19.80 13.09 -2.38
N SER A 260 -18.81 12.86 -3.25
CA SER A 260 -18.97 12.02 -4.44
C SER A 260 -19.03 10.54 -4.10
N VAL A 261 -18.33 10.14 -3.05
CA VAL A 261 -18.33 8.78 -2.53
C VAL A 261 -18.73 8.82 -1.05
N LYS A 262 -19.77 8.05 -0.72
CA LYS A 262 -20.23 7.91 0.67
C LYS A 262 -20.19 6.45 1.03
N HIS A 263 -19.42 6.12 2.04
CA HIS A 263 -19.23 4.74 2.44
C HIS A 263 -19.34 4.55 3.93
N MET A 264 -20.03 3.49 4.34
CA MET A 264 -20.09 3.02 5.71
C MET A 264 -19.41 1.67 5.83
N VAL A 265 -18.58 1.52 6.85
CA VAL A 265 -18.02 0.22 7.20
C VAL A 265 -18.43 -0.16 8.60
N VAL A 266 -19.04 -1.32 8.71
CA VAL A 266 -19.45 -1.90 9.98
C VAL A 266 -18.42 -2.94 10.39
N LEU A 267 -17.79 -2.72 11.55
CA LEU A 267 -16.83 -3.66 12.14
C LEU A 267 -17.47 -4.27 13.38
N THR A 268 -17.70 -5.57 13.37
CA THR A 268 -18.36 -6.28 14.48
C THR A 268 -17.93 -7.74 14.49
N ASP A 269 -18.17 -8.42 15.59
CA ASP A 269 -18.14 -9.89 15.66
C ASP A 269 -19.47 -10.54 15.22
N GLY A 270 -20.42 -9.71 14.76
CA GLY A 270 -21.70 -10.15 14.16
C GLY A 270 -22.79 -10.57 15.14
N GLN A 271 -22.52 -10.54 16.44
CA GLN A 271 -23.53 -10.84 17.46
C GLN A 271 -24.28 -9.55 17.82
N THR A 272 -25.49 -9.38 17.30
CA THR A 272 -26.30 -8.17 17.52
C THR A 272 -27.76 -8.50 17.77
N ALA A 273 -28.49 -7.53 18.37
CA ALA A 273 -29.93 -7.63 18.51
C ALA A 273 -30.61 -7.72 17.13
N PRO A 274 -31.75 -8.45 17.02
CA PRO A 274 -32.53 -8.51 15.77
C PRO A 274 -32.98 -7.12 15.31
N GLY A 275 -32.92 -6.88 13.98
CA GLY A 275 -33.35 -5.62 13.40
C GLY A 275 -33.56 -5.70 11.89
N ASP A 276 -34.24 -4.70 11.29
CA ASP A 276 -34.43 -4.59 9.85
C ASP A 276 -33.18 -3.97 9.17
N PHE A 277 -32.06 -4.69 9.22
CA PHE A 277 -30.81 -4.26 8.57
C PHE A 277 -30.97 -4.19 7.06
N ALA A 278 -31.68 -5.14 6.46
CA ALA A 278 -31.92 -5.16 5.01
C ALA A 278 -32.68 -3.92 4.54
N GLY A 279 -33.75 -3.54 5.25
CA GLY A 279 -34.48 -2.31 4.95
C GLY A 279 -33.64 -1.05 5.13
N LEU A 280 -32.78 -1.00 6.14
CA LEU A 280 -31.87 0.12 6.38
C LEU A 280 -30.86 0.28 5.26
N VAL A 281 -30.12 -0.79 4.90
CA VAL A 281 -29.06 -0.70 3.88
C VAL A 281 -29.61 -0.44 2.49
N ARG A 282 -30.81 -0.91 2.16
CA ARG A 282 -31.49 -0.55 0.91
C ARG A 282 -31.81 0.94 0.84
N ARG A 283 -32.26 1.56 1.93
CA ARG A 283 -32.46 3.02 2.01
C ARG A 283 -31.13 3.77 1.86
N MET A 284 -30.06 3.31 2.50
CA MET A 284 -28.72 3.90 2.37
C MET A 284 -28.26 3.85 0.92
N ARG A 285 -28.41 2.70 0.26
CA ARG A 285 -28.04 2.53 -1.14
C ARG A 285 -28.85 3.43 -2.09
N ALA A 286 -30.14 3.63 -1.83
CA ALA A 286 -30.97 4.54 -2.60
C ALA A 286 -30.52 6.00 -2.50
N GLU A 287 -29.84 6.37 -1.42
CA GLU A 287 -29.21 7.68 -1.20
C GLU A 287 -27.73 7.73 -1.62
N GLY A 288 -27.24 6.73 -2.37
CA GLY A 288 -25.87 6.67 -2.88
C GLY A 288 -24.82 6.32 -1.82
N ILE A 289 -25.25 5.75 -0.68
CA ILE A 289 -24.36 5.32 0.40
C ILE A 289 -24.15 3.81 0.29
N THR A 290 -22.90 3.38 0.16
CA THR A 290 -22.53 1.97 0.17
C THR A 290 -22.17 1.51 1.57
N VAL A 291 -22.39 0.21 1.86
CA VAL A 291 -22.13 -0.37 3.18
C VAL A 291 -21.33 -1.65 3.05
N SER A 292 -20.15 -1.69 3.66
CA SER A 292 -19.34 -2.90 3.76
C SER A 292 -19.36 -3.46 5.18
N GLY A 293 -19.32 -4.79 5.28
CA GLY A 293 -19.28 -5.52 6.53
C GLY A 293 -17.90 -6.14 6.78
N VAL A 294 -17.35 -5.93 7.97
CA VAL A 294 -16.06 -6.48 8.39
C VAL A 294 -16.25 -7.34 9.62
N ALA A 295 -16.09 -8.65 9.45
CA ALA A 295 -16.11 -9.62 10.53
C ALA A 295 -14.76 -9.61 11.27
N VAL A 296 -14.79 -9.39 12.59
CA VAL A 296 -13.60 -9.36 13.43
C VAL A 296 -13.52 -10.65 14.25
N GLY A 297 -12.57 -11.50 13.90
CA GLY A 297 -12.41 -12.81 14.53
C GLY A 297 -13.18 -13.91 13.80
N ASN A 298 -13.26 -15.09 14.43
CA ASN A 298 -13.85 -16.29 13.81
C ASN A 298 -15.31 -16.53 14.19
N ASP A 299 -15.81 -15.85 15.22
CA ASP A 299 -17.13 -16.06 15.79
C ASP A 299 -18.20 -15.12 15.21
N ALA A 300 -17.83 -14.33 14.22
CA ALA A 300 -18.72 -13.36 13.59
C ALA A 300 -19.87 -14.01 12.83
N ASP A 301 -21.07 -13.39 12.90
CA ASP A 301 -22.20 -13.79 12.04
C ASP A 301 -21.95 -13.34 10.59
N ARG A 302 -21.29 -14.24 9.84
CA ARG A 302 -20.94 -14.01 8.44
C ARG A 302 -22.18 -13.84 7.55
N ASN A 303 -23.27 -14.51 7.87
CA ASN A 303 -24.48 -14.46 7.04
C ASN A 303 -25.10 -13.06 7.14
N LEU A 304 -25.20 -12.51 8.35
CA LEU A 304 -25.72 -11.17 8.57
C LEU A 304 -24.86 -10.11 7.89
N LEU A 305 -23.55 -10.13 8.13
CA LEU A 305 -22.63 -9.13 7.57
C LEU A 305 -22.52 -9.23 6.05
N SER A 306 -22.55 -10.45 5.49
CA SER A 306 -22.58 -10.66 4.05
C SER A 306 -23.87 -10.14 3.41
N SER A 307 -25.03 -10.34 4.08
CA SER A 307 -26.30 -9.79 3.63
C SER A 307 -26.32 -8.26 3.67
N ILE A 308 -25.83 -7.65 4.75
CA ILE A 308 -25.68 -6.18 4.88
C ILE A 308 -24.82 -5.64 3.75
N ALA A 309 -23.67 -6.24 3.50
CA ALA A 309 -22.77 -5.80 2.45
C ALA A 309 -23.38 -5.98 1.05
N GLY A 310 -23.97 -7.12 0.76
CA GLY A 310 -24.58 -7.41 -0.53
C GLY A 310 -25.74 -6.48 -0.88
N GLU A 311 -26.68 -6.28 0.06
CA GLU A 311 -27.80 -5.34 -0.13
C GLU A 311 -27.35 -3.88 -0.11
N GLY A 312 -26.31 -3.56 0.70
CA GLY A 312 -25.73 -2.23 0.81
C GLY A 312 -24.83 -1.84 -0.36
N GLY A 313 -24.55 -2.75 -1.31
CA GLY A 313 -23.72 -2.48 -2.49
C GLY A 313 -22.24 -2.37 -2.19
N GLY A 314 -21.81 -2.81 -1.03
CA GLY A 314 -20.40 -2.94 -0.62
C GLY A 314 -19.94 -4.38 -0.59
N LYS A 315 -18.90 -4.68 0.21
CA LYS A 315 -18.29 -6.00 0.29
C LYS A 315 -18.23 -6.54 1.72
N PHE A 316 -18.20 -7.84 1.81
CA PHE A 316 -17.99 -8.54 3.06
C PHE A 316 -16.52 -8.98 3.19
N TYR A 317 -15.94 -8.74 4.37
CA TYR A 317 -14.57 -9.10 4.69
C TYR A 317 -14.47 -9.80 6.02
N GLN A 318 -13.65 -10.84 6.08
CA GLN A 318 -13.25 -11.45 7.33
C GLN A 318 -11.79 -11.09 7.62
N VAL A 319 -11.53 -10.57 8.82
CA VAL A 319 -10.25 -10.00 9.19
C VAL A 319 -9.65 -10.71 10.39
N SER A 320 -8.54 -11.38 10.17
CA SER A 320 -7.64 -11.83 11.23
C SER A 320 -6.41 -10.92 11.40
N ARG A 321 -6.10 -10.08 10.38
CA ARG A 321 -4.98 -9.14 10.39
C ARG A 321 -5.44 -7.73 10.01
N PRO A 322 -5.30 -6.72 10.89
CA PRO A 322 -5.83 -5.35 10.67
C PRO A 322 -5.24 -4.64 9.45
N GLN A 323 -4.02 -5.01 9.04
CA GLN A 323 -3.30 -4.38 7.94
C GLN A 323 -3.97 -4.58 6.56
N ALA A 324 -4.87 -5.57 6.44
CA ALA A 324 -5.59 -5.81 5.20
C ALA A 324 -6.71 -4.79 4.92
N ILE A 325 -7.24 -4.14 5.95
CA ILE A 325 -8.41 -3.26 5.84
C ILE A 325 -8.16 -2.01 4.99
N PRO A 326 -7.02 -1.31 5.05
CA PRO A 326 -6.80 -0.14 4.20
C PRO A 326 -6.94 -0.44 2.71
N ARG A 327 -6.50 -1.63 2.25
CA ARG A 327 -6.64 -2.07 0.86
C ARG A 327 -8.11 -2.23 0.44
N ILE A 328 -8.96 -2.61 1.38
CA ILE A 328 -10.39 -2.80 1.16
C ILE A 328 -11.05 -1.48 0.73
N PHE A 329 -10.72 -0.39 1.42
CA PHE A 329 -11.29 0.93 1.14
C PHE A 329 -10.80 1.57 -0.15
N MET A 330 -9.59 1.21 -0.58
CA MET A 330 -9.01 1.75 -1.81
C MET A 330 -9.59 1.14 -3.09
N ARG A 331 -10.34 0.05 -2.98
CA ARG A 331 -10.99 -0.65 -4.10
C ARG A 331 -12.47 -0.28 -4.28
N GLU A 332 -13.01 0.47 -3.36
CA GLU A 332 -14.39 0.99 -3.38
C GLU A 332 -14.42 2.44 -3.87
#